data_1b23b645ce5925605849cca29441cc45
#
_entry.id   1b23b645ce5925605849cca29441cc45
#
_cell.length_a   1.000
_cell.length_b   1.000
_cell.length_c   1.000
_cell.angle_alpha   90.00
_cell.angle_beta   90.00
_cell.angle_gamma   90.00
#
_symmetry.space_group_name_H-M   'P 1'
#
loop_
_entity.id
_entity.type
_entity.pdbx_description
1 polymer ?
#
loop_
_entity_poly.entity_id
_entity_poly.type
_entity_poly.pdbx_seq_one_letter_code
_entity_poly.pdbx_strand_id
1 'polypeptide(L)'
;MPGNRKAELKLGGAFAPGERASHHGGFTLVELLVVIALVAILAAMLLPALSNSQAAAKRTQCLSNLRQMGIAANVYVGDNANVYPIAYYSDGENNIDYAWDLTTIEGNPNRVIPGLLWQGQGNVQIQQCPSFTGRANWLTDPYTGYNYNLSYIGHGQYESIPEPAKSSDVHQPPKTALFGDGQCSGGADKFMRAPFPNPGDAGFWGRNGGTQGFRHQNRSNAAFCDGHTESRQGRYTNNCENSTVAPGTGFLSPDNSAYDLE
;
A
#
# COMPACT_ATOMS: atom_id res chain seq x y z
N MET A 1 10.34 -31.36 96.43
CA MET A 1 9.73 -32.70 96.77
C MET A 1 8.30 -32.69 96.21
N PRO A 2 7.79 -33.81 95.76
CA PRO A 2 8.30 -34.88 94.88
C PRO A 2 7.46 -34.87 93.60
N GLY A 3 7.75 -35.56 92.61
CA GLY A 3 8.06 -36.90 92.27
C GLY A 3 7.34 -37.28 90.98
N ASN A 4 8.11 -37.62 90.02
CA ASN A 4 8.08 -38.83 89.26
C ASN A 4 6.77 -39.45 88.76
N ARG A 5 6.61 -39.56 87.43
CA ARG A 5 6.47 -40.89 86.79
C ARG A 5 6.46 -40.76 85.27
N LYS A 6 7.40 -41.48 84.70
CA LYS A 6 7.45 -41.83 83.27
C LYS A 6 6.28 -42.72 82.91
N ALA A 7 5.68 -42.52 81.78
CA ALA A 7 4.94 -43.59 81.14
C ALA A 7 5.41 -43.59 79.65
N GLU A 8 6.18 -44.62 79.31
CA GLU A 8 6.48 -45.02 77.95
C GLU A 8 5.21 -45.59 77.33
N LEU A 9 4.83 -45.08 76.21
CA LEU A 9 3.87 -45.77 75.36
C LEU A 9 4.55 -46.01 73.99
N LYS A 10 5.00 -47.24 73.81
CA LYS A 10 5.38 -47.78 72.47
C LYS A 10 4.07 -48.01 71.72
N LEU A 11 3.94 -47.39 70.59
CA LEU A 11 3.07 -47.86 69.51
C LEU A 11 3.81 -47.81 68.21
N GLY A 12 4.26 -48.98 67.77
CA GLY A 12 4.75 -49.24 66.46
C GLY A 12 3.63 -49.17 65.47
N GLY A 13 3.94 -48.55 64.34
CA GLY A 13 3.13 -48.51 63.16
C GLY A 13 3.99 -48.01 62.02
N ALA A 14 4.78 -48.91 61.45
CA ALA A 14 5.49 -48.64 60.25
C ALA A 14 4.49 -48.51 59.11
N PHE A 15 4.19 -47.28 58.69
CA PHE A 15 3.59 -47.03 57.39
C PHE A 15 4.70 -47.04 56.32
N ALA A 16 4.74 -48.08 55.51
CA ALA A 16 5.52 -48.15 54.32
C ALA A 16 4.93 -47.13 53.35
N PRO A 17 5.72 -46.18 52.83
CA PRO A 17 5.27 -45.36 51.71
C PRO A 17 5.16 -46.25 50.46
N GLY A 18 3.96 -46.45 50.00
CA GLY A 18 3.74 -47.05 48.68
C GLY A 18 4.37 -46.20 47.59
N GLU A 19 5.46 -46.66 47.05
CA GLU A 19 6.03 -46.12 45.80
C GLU A 19 4.99 -46.26 44.70
N ARG A 20 4.32 -45.16 44.39
CA ARG A 20 3.64 -45.03 43.11
C ARG A 20 4.73 -44.97 42.04
N ALA A 21 5.01 -46.09 41.42
CA ALA A 21 5.77 -46.11 40.17
C ALA A 21 5.02 -45.23 39.16
N SER A 22 5.47 -44.00 39.00
CA SER A 22 5.06 -43.16 37.87
C SER A 22 5.66 -43.82 36.63
N HIS A 23 4.83 -44.49 35.84
CA HIS A 23 5.18 -44.89 34.49
C HIS A 23 5.38 -43.62 33.65
N HIS A 24 6.57 -43.06 33.66
CA HIS A 24 7.01 -42.15 32.64
C HIS A 24 7.19 -42.96 31.37
N GLY A 25 6.16 -43.05 30.56
CA GLY A 25 6.27 -43.59 29.21
C GLY A 25 7.28 -42.76 28.45
N GLY A 26 8.49 -43.29 28.23
CA GLY A 26 9.52 -42.62 27.45
C GLY A 26 9.05 -42.48 25.99
N PHE A 27 9.09 -41.27 25.47
CA PHE A 27 8.78 -40.99 24.06
C PHE A 27 9.84 -41.62 23.17
N THR A 28 9.46 -42.40 22.19
CA THR A 28 10.41 -43.02 21.27
C THR A 28 10.83 -42.00 20.18
N LEU A 29 12.06 -42.12 19.70
CA LEU A 29 12.60 -41.28 18.63
C LEU A 29 11.72 -41.39 17.36
N VAL A 30 11.15 -42.57 17.09
CA VAL A 30 10.28 -42.83 15.95
C VAL A 30 8.94 -42.10 16.08
N GLU A 31 8.33 -42.08 17.28
CA GLU A 31 7.08 -41.32 17.53
C GLU A 31 7.29 -39.83 17.29
N LEU A 32 8.41 -39.28 17.75
CA LEU A 32 8.76 -37.86 17.49
C LEU A 32 8.96 -37.60 15.98
N LEU A 33 9.66 -38.49 15.29
CA LEU A 33 9.96 -38.35 13.88
C LEU A 33 8.69 -38.40 12.99
N VAL A 34 7.73 -39.30 13.33
CA VAL A 34 6.46 -39.39 12.62
C VAL A 34 5.63 -38.10 12.82
N VAL A 35 5.60 -37.56 14.04
CA VAL A 35 4.86 -36.33 14.32
C VAL A 35 5.43 -35.14 13.54
N ILE A 36 6.75 -34.95 13.54
CA ILE A 36 7.36 -33.85 12.76
C ILE A 36 7.16 -34.02 11.26
N ALA A 37 7.19 -35.27 10.75
CA ALA A 37 6.92 -35.55 9.35
C ALA A 37 5.48 -35.18 8.96
N LEU A 38 4.48 -35.53 9.78
CA LEU A 38 3.10 -35.17 9.56
C LEU A 38 2.87 -33.65 9.61
N VAL A 39 3.47 -32.97 10.59
CA VAL A 39 3.39 -31.49 10.70
C VAL A 39 4.04 -30.83 9.48
N ALA A 40 5.18 -31.35 9.01
CA ALA A 40 5.86 -30.82 7.82
C ALA A 40 5.00 -30.92 6.56
N ILE A 41 4.32 -32.07 6.38
CA ILE A 41 3.41 -32.28 5.22
C ILE A 41 2.23 -31.29 5.29
N LEU A 42 1.60 -31.15 6.47
CA LEU A 42 0.50 -30.21 6.65
C LEU A 42 0.93 -28.76 6.42
N ALA A 43 2.06 -28.37 6.97
CA ALA A 43 2.62 -27.03 6.78
C ALA A 43 2.93 -26.73 5.30
N ALA A 44 3.49 -27.71 4.56
CA ALA A 44 3.81 -27.56 3.14
C ALA A 44 2.57 -27.27 2.28
N MET A 45 1.40 -27.78 2.66
CA MET A 45 0.13 -27.50 1.97
C MET A 45 -0.47 -26.14 2.39
N LEU A 46 -0.27 -25.72 3.63
CA LEU A 46 -0.85 -24.47 4.17
C LEU A 46 -0.10 -23.22 3.72
N LEU A 47 1.23 -23.27 3.59
CA LEU A 47 2.05 -22.11 3.26
C LEU A 47 1.67 -21.42 1.95
N PRO A 48 1.45 -22.11 0.81
CA PRO A 48 1.02 -21.49 -0.44
C PRO A 48 -0.37 -20.85 -0.34
N ALA A 49 -1.30 -21.51 0.36
CA ALA A 49 -2.65 -21.00 0.56
C ALA A 49 -2.66 -19.72 1.40
N LEU A 50 -1.85 -19.69 2.46
CA LEU A 50 -1.69 -18.52 3.33
C LEU A 50 -1.08 -17.33 2.58
N SER A 51 -0.04 -17.56 1.77
CA SER A 51 0.59 -16.53 0.96
C SER A 51 -0.40 -15.88 -0.02
N ASN A 52 -1.20 -16.69 -0.72
CA ASN A 52 -2.23 -16.20 -1.64
C ASN A 52 -3.31 -15.40 -0.92
N SER A 53 -3.74 -15.86 0.26
CA SER A 53 -4.73 -15.16 1.09
C SER A 53 -4.22 -13.81 1.57
N GLN A 54 -2.97 -13.73 2.00
CA GLN A 54 -2.32 -12.47 2.40
C GLN A 54 -2.20 -11.49 1.22
N ALA A 55 -1.84 -11.97 0.03
CA ALA A 55 -1.78 -11.15 -1.16
C ALA A 55 -3.17 -10.59 -1.55
N ALA A 56 -4.22 -11.41 -1.44
CA ALA A 56 -5.59 -10.98 -1.68
C ALA A 56 -6.07 -9.95 -0.64
N ALA A 57 -5.74 -10.14 0.64
CA ALA A 57 -6.06 -9.20 1.71
C ALA A 57 -5.38 -7.82 1.47
N LYS A 58 -4.09 -7.81 1.12
CA LYS A 58 -3.36 -6.58 0.79
C LYS A 58 -3.97 -5.86 -0.42
N ARG A 59 -4.42 -6.60 -1.45
CA ARG A 59 -5.12 -6.02 -2.60
C ARG A 59 -6.44 -5.36 -2.19
N THR A 60 -7.23 -6.02 -1.37
CA THR A 60 -8.51 -5.46 -0.87
C THR A 60 -8.27 -4.21 -0.04
N GLN A 61 -7.25 -4.21 0.82
CA GLN A 61 -6.86 -3.03 1.59
C GLN A 61 -6.43 -1.88 0.66
N CYS A 62 -5.66 -2.16 -0.39
CA CYS A 62 -5.24 -1.17 -1.38
C CYS A 62 -6.45 -0.55 -2.11
N LEU A 63 -7.42 -1.38 -2.55
CA LEU A 63 -8.67 -0.87 -3.14
C LEU A 63 -9.47 0.00 -2.16
N SER A 64 -9.53 -0.38 -0.90
CA SER A 64 -10.17 0.41 0.16
C SER A 64 -9.47 1.76 0.36
N ASN A 65 -8.13 1.77 0.34
CA ASN A 65 -7.34 3.01 0.45
C ASN A 65 -7.63 3.94 -0.75
N LEU A 66 -7.57 3.40 -1.96
CA LEU A 66 -7.87 4.15 -3.19
C LEU A 66 -9.30 4.73 -3.18
N ARG A 67 -10.28 3.97 -2.68
CA ARG A 67 -11.65 4.47 -2.51
C ARG A 67 -11.71 5.65 -1.54
N GLN A 68 -11.00 5.59 -0.43
CA GLN A 68 -10.94 6.68 0.55
C GLN A 68 -10.24 7.92 -0.04
N MET A 69 -9.20 7.73 -0.86
CA MET A 69 -8.55 8.81 -1.61
C MET A 69 -9.53 9.43 -2.62
N GLY A 70 -10.31 8.65 -3.35
CA GLY A 70 -11.36 9.13 -4.24
C GLY A 70 -12.43 9.94 -3.51
N ILE A 71 -12.85 9.50 -2.31
CA ILE A 71 -13.78 10.27 -1.45
C ILE A 71 -13.15 11.60 -1.03
N ALA A 72 -11.87 11.59 -0.59
CA ALA A 72 -11.16 12.81 -0.21
C ALA A 72 -11.06 13.79 -1.39
N ALA A 73 -10.82 13.30 -2.61
CA ALA A 73 -10.80 14.13 -3.81
C ALA A 73 -12.16 14.77 -4.10
N ASN A 74 -13.24 14.01 -3.96
CA ASN A 74 -14.60 14.56 -4.16
C ASN A 74 -14.95 15.62 -3.10
N VAL A 75 -14.52 15.43 -1.84
CA VAL A 75 -14.69 16.45 -0.79
C VAL A 75 -13.87 17.68 -1.15
N TYR A 76 -12.61 17.52 -1.53
CA TYR A 76 -11.76 18.64 -1.95
C TYR A 76 -12.38 19.43 -3.10
N VAL A 77 -12.86 18.74 -4.16
CA VAL A 77 -13.53 19.35 -5.32
C VAL A 77 -14.76 20.16 -4.87
N GLY A 78 -15.56 19.63 -3.95
CA GLY A 78 -16.72 20.32 -3.41
C GLY A 78 -16.35 21.61 -2.66
N ASP A 79 -15.24 21.62 -1.96
CA ASP A 79 -14.77 22.78 -1.17
C ASP A 79 -13.95 23.77 -2.01
N ASN A 80 -13.46 23.38 -3.21
CA ASN A 80 -12.57 24.18 -4.04
C ASN A 80 -13.16 24.53 -5.43
N ALA A 81 -14.38 25.05 -5.48
CA ALA A 81 -15.04 25.55 -6.70
C ALA A 81 -15.08 24.53 -7.85
N ASN A 82 -15.26 23.25 -7.53
CA ASN A 82 -15.27 22.12 -8.46
C ASN A 82 -13.94 21.86 -9.18
N VAL A 83 -12.82 22.34 -8.64
CA VAL A 83 -11.47 22.12 -9.18
C VAL A 83 -10.79 20.99 -8.40
N TYR A 84 -10.15 20.07 -9.12
CA TYR A 84 -9.32 19.02 -8.53
C TYR A 84 -8.07 19.58 -7.86
N PRO A 85 -7.43 18.87 -6.91
CA PRO A 85 -6.16 19.32 -6.34
C PRO A 85 -5.08 19.36 -7.44
N ILE A 86 -4.25 20.41 -7.44
CA ILE A 86 -3.05 20.44 -8.28
C ILE A 86 -2.11 19.31 -7.87
N ALA A 87 -1.47 18.64 -8.83
CA ALA A 87 -0.60 17.51 -8.52
C ALA A 87 0.66 17.94 -7.74
N TYR A 88 1.27 19.05 -8.15
CA TYR A 88 2.39 19.67 -7.44
C TYR A 88 2.61 21.14 -7.84
N TYR A 89 3.13 21.92 -6.91
CA TYR A 89 3.72 23.23 -7.16
C TYR A 89 4.72 23.59 -6.06
N SER A 90 5.70 24.43 -6.37
CA SER A 90 6.71 24.90 -5.45
C SER A 90 6.53 26.39 -5.18
N ASP A 91 6.51 26.77 -3.91
CA ASP A 91 6.60 28.15 -3.46
C ASP A 91 8.05 28.41 -3.03
N GLY A 92 8.85 28.85 -3.99
CA GLY A 92 10.27 29.10 -3.78
C GLY A 92 10.56 30.27 -2.82
N GLU A 93 9.60 31.18 -2.57
CA GLU A 93 9.76 32.27 -1.61
C GLU A 93 9.70 31.75 -0.17
N ASN A 94 8.82 30.78 0.09
CA ASN A 94 8.64 30.18 1.42
C ASN A 94 9.37 28.85 1.60
N ASN A 95 10.05 28.35 0.56
CA ASN A 95 10.69 27.03 0.54
C ASN A 95 9.71 25.90 0.88
N ILE A 96 8.53 25.91 0.25
CA ILE A 96 7.49 24.92 0.44
C ILE A 96 7.16 24.25 -0.88
N ASP A 97 7.27 22.92 -0.90
CA ASP A 97 6.81 22.10 -2.02
C ASP A 97 5.48 21.46 -1.66
N TYR A 98 4.45 21.83 -2.41
CA TYR A 98 3.12 21.29 -2.29
C TYR A 98 2.91 20.17 -3.29
N ALA A 99 2.41 19.03 -2.83
CA ALA A 99 1.92 17.97 -3.68
C ALA A 99 0.52 17.51 -3.23
N TRP A 100 -0.13 16.77 -4.07
CA TRP A 100 -1.48 16.27 -3.79
C TRP A 100 -1.54 15.43 -2.50
N ASP A 101 -0.50 14.65 -2.20
CA ASP A 101 -0.45 13.70 -1.08
C ASP A 101 0.33 14.22 0.14
N LEU A 102 1.34 15.05 -0.06
CA LEU A 102 2.15 15.63 1.01
C LEU A 102 2.61 17.05 0.66
N THR A 103 2.95 17.82 1.69
CA THR A 103 3.62 19.11 1.56
C THR A 103 4.93 19.03 2.31
N THR A 104 6.02 19.41 1.64
CA THR A 104 7.36 19.47 2.23
C THR A 104 7.73 20.93 2.53
N ILE A 105 8.04 21.22 3.77
CA ILE A 105 8.60 22.49 4.20
C ILE A 105 10.10 22.28 4.34
N GLU A 106 10.88 22.92 3.47
CA GLU A 106 12.32 22.79 3.45
C GLU A 106 12.94 23.33 4.73
N GLY A 107 13.93 22.63 5.25
CA GLY A 107 14.64 22.98 6.48
C GLY A 107 15.72 21.95 6.79
N ASN A 108 16.29 22.01 7.98
CA ASN A 108 17.26 21.03 8.44
C ASN A 108 16.86 20.46 9.82
N PRO A 109 16.14 19.33 9.91
CA PRO A 109 15.61 18.49 8.80
C PRO A 109 14.36 19.10 8.13
N ASN A 110 14.03 18.59 6.93
CA ASN A 110 12.78 18.91 6.24
C ASN A 110 11.58 18.43 7.07
N ARG A 111 10.50 19.21 7.05
CA ARG A 111 9.24 18.85 7.70
C ARG A 111 8.21 18.46 6.64
N VAL A 112 7.61 17.29 6.80
CA VAL A 112 6.52 16.80 5.94
C VAL A 112 5.20 16.89 6.69
N ILE A 113 4.19 17.45 6.02
CA ILE A 113 2.81 17.54 6.50
C ILE A 113 1.86 16.99 5.44
N PRO A 114 0.58 16.71 5.78
CA PRO A 114 -0.41 16.27 4.80
C PRO A 114 -0.51 17.21 3.60
N GLY A 115 -0.63 16.65 2.40
CA GLY A 115 -0.76 17.39 1.16
C GLY A 115 -2.15 17.98 0.91
N LEU A 116 -2.31 18.55 -0.28
CA LEU A 116 -3.51 19.29 -0.66
C LEU A 116 -4.79 18.47 -0.57
N LEU A 117 -4.76 17.21 -1.02
CA LEU A 117 -5.88 16.29 -0.95
C LEU A 117 -6.46 16.13 0.46
N TRP A 118 -5.61 16.22 1.47
CA TRP A 118 -5.98 15.90 2.86
C TRP A 118 -6.42 17.12 3.67
N GLN A 119 -6.30 18.32 3.13
CA GLN A 119 -6.69 19.56 3.80
C GLN A 119 -6.17 19.65 5.26
N GLY A 120 -4.92 19.22 5.47
CA GLY A 120 -4.26 19.23 6.78
C GLY A 120 -4.57 18.03 7.69
N GLN A 121 -5.41 17.08 7.29
CA GLN A 121 -5.81 15.90 8.06
C GLN A 121 -5.39 14.59 7.38
N GLY A 122 -4.08 14.37 7.23
CA GLY A 122 -3.58 13.15 6.59
C GLY A 122 -3.82 11.88 7.40
N ASN A 123 -3.98 10.78 6.69
CA ASN A 123 -4.03 9.45 7.26
C ASN A 123 -2.96 8.55 6.66
N VAL A 124 -1.89 8.33 7.42
CA VAL A 124 -0.72 7.49 7.04
C VAL A 124 -1.12 6.09 6.57
N GLN A 125 -2.17 5.52 7.14
CA GLN A 125 -2.61 4.16 6.81
C GLN A 125 -3.22 4.07 5.40
N ILE A 126 -3.84 5.17 4.94
CA ILE A 126 -4.44 5.25 3.61
C ILE A 126 -3.38 5.56 2.55
N GLN A 127 -2.43 6.44 2.86
CA GLN A 127 -1.46 6.97 1.91
C GLN A 127 -0.37 5.97 1.51
N GLN A 128 -0.21 4.87 2.24
CA GLN A 128 0.78 3.82 1.97
C GLN A 128 0.13 2.58 1.37
N CYS A 129 0.59 2.14 0.20
CA CYS A 129 0.18 0.85 -0.36
C CYS A 129 0.83 -0.30 0.43
N PRO A 130 0.04 -1.25 0.99
CA PRO A 130 0.56 -2.33 1.82
C PRO A 130 1.40 -3.36 1.06
N SER A 131 1.39 -3.34 -0.27
CA SER A 131 2.16 -4.24 -1.14
C SER A 131 3.34 -3.55 -1.81
N PHE A 132 3.53 -2.25 -1.61
CA PHE A 132 4.65 -1.55 -2.21
C PHE A 132 5.93 -1.76 -1.37
N THR A 133 7.01 -2.17 -2.03
CA THR A 133 8.33 -2.45 -1.41
C THR A 133 9.47 -1.73 -2.13
N GLY A 134 9.16 -0.86 -3.08
CA GLY A 134 10.15 -0.11 -3.86
C GLY A 134 10.74 1.09 -3.09
N ARG A 135 11.61 1.83 -3.76
CA ARG A 135 12.19 3.07 -3.21
C ARG A 135 11.16 4.17 -3.22
N ALA A 136 11.26 5.09 -2.26
CA ALA A 136 10.49 6.32 -2.26
C ALA A 136 10.79 7.18 -3.50
N ASN A 137 9.86 8.05 -3.89
CA ASN A 137 10.04 8.97 -5.01
C ASN A 137 11.08 10.05 -4.66
N TRP A 138 10.95 10.62 -3.45
CA TRP A 138 11.91 11.53 -2.85
C TRP A 138 12.40 11.00 -1.49
N LEU A 139 13.61 11.40 -1.09
CA LEU A 139 14.23 10.94 0.17
C LEU A 139 13.38 11.23 1.42
N THR A 140 12.57 12.27 1.37
CA THR A 140 11.70 12.71 2.48
C THR A 140 10.26 12.22 2.37
N ASP A 141 9.95 11.46 1.33
CA ASP A 141 8.59 10.96 1.09
C ASP A 141 8.26 9.78 2.00
N PRO A 142 7.38 9.95 3.00
CA PRO A 142 7.01 8.87 3.91
C PRO A 142 5.94 7.93 3.33
N TYR A 143 5.30 8.32 2.20
CA TYR A 143 4.17 7.61 1.62
C TYR A 143 4.46 7.19 0.20
N THR A 144 4.23 5.91 -0.10
CA THR A 144 4.61 5.36 -1.39
C THR A 144 3.59 4.36 -1.93
N GLY A 145 3.59 4.22 -3.24
CA GLY A 145 2.85 3.19 -3.92
C GLY A 145 1.50 3.62 -4.48
N TYR A 146 1.12 4.90 -4.38
CA TYR A 146 -0.01 5.46 -5.10
C TYR A 146 0.43 6.62 -5.97
N ASN A 147 -0.31 6.87 -7.05
CA ASN A 147 -0.14 8.01 -7.93
C ASN A 147 -1.47 8.68 -8.26
N TYR A 148 -1.37 9.91 -8.75
CA TYR A 148 -2.47 10.78 -9.10
C TYR A 148 -2.37 11.17 -10.57
N ASN A 149 -3.50 11.21 -11.28
CA ASN A 149 -3.56 11.54 -12.70
C ASN A 149 -3.08 12.98 -12.95
N LEU A 150 -1.80 13.08 -13.28
CA LEU A 150 -1.15 14.36 -13.57
C LEU A 150 -1.42 14.80 -15.01
N SER A 151 -1.47 13.86 -15.96
CA SER A 151 -1.58 14.16 -17.39
C SER A 151 -2.83 14.95 -17.75
N TYR A 152 -3.96 14.71 -17.06
CA TYR A 152 -5.26 15.27 -17.45
C TYR A 152 -6.04 15.91 -16.31
N ILE A 153 -5.76 15.57 -15.06
CA ILE A 153 -6.54 16.03 -13.89
C ILE A 153 -5.76 17.03 -13.06
N GLY A 154 -4.65 16.58 -12.47
CA GLY A 154 -3.93 17.35 -11.46
C GLY A 154 -2.99 18.38 -12.03
N HIS A 155 -2.43 18.11 -13.21
CA HIS A 155 -1.37 18.94 -13.80
C HIS A 155 -0.28 19.33 -12.78
N GLY A 156 0.46 20.40 -13.01
CA GLY A 156 1.49 20.87 -12.09
C GLY A 156 2.17 22.13 -12.63
N GLN A 157 2.87 22.83 -11.78
CA GLN A 157 3.49 24.10 -12.05
C GLN A 157 4.37 24.14 -13.32
N TYR A 158 5.02 23.01 -13.66
CA TYR A 158 5.93 22.92 -14.79
C TYR A 158 5.33 22.15 -15.97
N GLU A 159 4.04 21.86 -15.94
CA GLU A 159 3.33 21.28 -17.07
C GLU A 159 2.88 22.35 -18.07
N SER A 160 2.54 21.95 -19.30
CA SER A 160 2.07 22.86 -20.34
C SER A 160 0.73 23.51 -19.99
N ILE A 161 -0.11 22.78 -19.24
CA ILE A 161 -1.30 23.30 -18.57
C ILE A 161 -1.04 23.17 -17.06
N PRO A 162 -0.75 24.28 -16.37
CA PRO A 162 -0.45 24.21 -14.94
C PRO A 162 -1.69 24.14 -14.05
N GLU A 163 -2.85 24.56 -14.54
CA GLU A 163 -4.10 24.58 -13.80
C GLU A 163 -4.75 23.19 -13.79
N PRO A 164 -5.18 22.68 -12.61
CA PRO A 164 -5.88 21.42 -12.54
C PRO A 164 -7.28 21.48 -13.18
N ALA A 165 -7.75 20.33 -13.66
CA ALA A 165 -9.06 20.20 -14.29
C ALA A 165 -10.19 20.50 -13.31
N LYS A 166 -11.34 20.93 -13.85
CA LYS A 166 -12.60 20.96 -13.11
C LYS A 166 -13.31 19.62 -13.24
N SER A 167 -14.11 19.28 -12.25
CA SER A 167 -14.92 18.06 -12.30
C SER A 167 -15.92 18.05 -13.45
N SER A 168 -16.36 19.23 -13.91
CA SER A 168 -17.22 19.40 -15.09
C SER A 168 -16.53 19.05 -16.41
N ASP A 169 -15.20 19.07 -16.46
CA ASP A 169 -14.43 18.83 -17.66
C ASP A 169 -14.23 17.33 -17.90
N VAL A 170 -14.49 16.50 -16.90
CA VAL A 170 -14.42 15.05 -16.99
C VAL A 170 -15.72 14.51 -17.57
N HIS A 171 -15.73 14.17 -18.86
CA HIS A 171 -16.94 13.75 -19.56
C HIS A 171 -17.30 12.29 -19.29
N GLN A 172 -16.30 11.43 -19.00
CA GLN A 172 -16.53 10.03 -18.68
C GLN A 172 -15.92 9.62 -17.32
N PRO A 173 -16.46 10.15 -16.19
CA PRO A 173 -15.91 9.87 -14.85
C PRO A 173 -15.69 8.39 -14.52
N PRO A 174 -16.53 7.44 -15.00
CA PRO A 174 -16.30 6.00 -14.74
C PRO A 174 -15.12 5.40 -15.52
N LYS A 175 -14.57 6.10 -16.52
CA LYS A 175 -13.43 5.61 -17.30
C LYS A 175 -12.14 6.34 -16.98
N THR A 176 -12.22 7.58 -16.53
CA THR A 176 -11.07 8.43 -16.22
C THR A 176 -10.48 8.05 -14.86
N ALA A 177 -9.29 7.46 -14.86
CA ALA A 177 -8.58 7.11 -13.63
C ALA A 177 -8.10 8.37 -12.91
N LEU A 178 -8.39 8.44 -11.61
CA LEU A 178 -7.99 9.54 -10.74
C LEU A 178 -6.74 9.19 -9.95
N PHE A 179 -6.75 8.03 -9.29
CA PHE A 179 -5.59 7.49 -8.55
C PHE A 179 -5.31 6.05 -8.98
N GLY A 180 -4.07 5.61 -8.79
CA GLY A 180 -3.69 4.24 -9.09
C GLY A 180 -2.53 3.73 -8.25
N ASP A 181 -2.16 2.48 -8.51
CA ASP A 181 -0.97 1.85 -7.95
C ASP A 181 0.28 2.42 -8.62
N GLY A 182 0.86 3.48 -8.07
CA GLY A 182 1.99 4.20 -8.63
C GLY A 182 3.30 3.40 -8.55
N GLN A 183 3.99 3.28 -9.67
CA GLN A 183 5.32 2.68 -9.74
C GLN A 183 6.03 3.03 -11.06
N CYS A 184 7.32 3.38 -10.98
CA CYS A 184 8.19 3.59 -12.13
C CYS A 184 9.56 2.93 -11.86
N SER A 185 10.06 2.14 -12.80
CA SER A 185 11.42 1.56 -12.75
C SER A 185 11.83 0.98 -11.40
N GLY A 186 10.91 0.31 -10.68
CA GLY A 186 11.16 -0.31 -9.37
C GLY A 186 11.07 0.65 -8.17
N GLY A 187 10.80 1.94 -8.40
CA GLY A 187 10.54 2.93 -7.36
C GLY A 187 9.08 3.37 -7.29
N ALA A 188 8.77 4.22 -6.33
CA ALA A 188 7.49 4.92 -6.28
C ALA A 188 7.34 5.87 -7.46
N ASP A 189 6.12 6.05 -7.92
CA ASP A 189 5.73 7.12 -8.84
C ASP A 189 4.46 7.77 -8.29
N LYS A 190 4.52 9.07 -8.03
CA LYS A 190 3.40 9.85 -7.51
C LYS A 190 2.54 10.47 -8.59
N PHE A 191 3.02 10.43 -9.83
CA PHE A 191 2.40 11.10 -10.95
C PHE A 191 2.01 10.08 -12.01
N MET A 192 0.72 9.83 -12.11
CA MET A 192 0.15 8.99 -13.14
C MET A 192 0.17 9.74 -14.46
N ARG A 193 0.97 9.26 -15.41
CA ARG A 193 1.02 9.78 -16.77
C ARG A 193 0.41 8.80 -17.75
N ALA A 194 -0.31 9.33 -18.72
CA ALA A 194 -0.83 8.59 -19.86
C ALA A 194 0.32 8.07 -20.75
N PRO A 195 0.13 6.95 -21.48
CA PRO A 195 1.20 6.36 -22.30
C PRO A 195 1.63 7.24 -23.47
N PHE A 196 0.75 8.11 -23.97
CA PHE A 196 1.03 9.00 -25.12
C PHE A 196 0.90 10.47 -24.74
N PRO A 197 1.60 11.37 -25.47
CA PRO A 197 1.53 12.80 -25.22
C PRO A 197 0.11 13.34 -25.27
N ASN A 198 -0.14 14.34 -24.45
CA ASN A 198 -1.35 15.15 -24.47
C ASN A 198 -0.97 16.64 -24.32
N PRO A 199 -1.89 17.57 -24.63
CA PRO A 199 -1.58 19.00 -24.57
C PRO A 199 -1.16 19.52 -23.19
N GLY A 200 -1.53 18.82 -22.12
CA GLY A 200 -1.24 19.25 -20.74
C GLY A 200 0.17 18.91 -20.26
N ASP A 201 0.82 17.91 -20.86
CA ASP A 201 2.13 17.46 -20.43
C ASP A 201 3.29 18.27 -21.04
N ALA A 202 4.19 18.79 -20.21
CA ALA A 202 5.39 19.49 -20.65
C ALA A 202 6.52 18.55 -21.09
N GLY A 203 6.46 17.26 -20.78
CA GLY A 203 7.54 16.32 -21.08
C GLY A 203 7.16 14.84 -20.90
N PHE A 204 8.15 13.98 -21.16
CA PHE A 204 7.98 12.51 -21.17
C PHE A 204 8.46 11.82 -19.89
N TRP A 205 8.83 12.58 -18.87
CA TRP A 205 9.42 12.04 -17.65
C TRP A 205 8.55 10.96 -17.02
N GLY A 206 9.12 9.78 -16.81
CA GLY A 206 8.46 8.64 -16.18
C GLY A 206 7.66 7.71 -17.11
N ARG A 207 7.24 8.14 -18.31
CA ARG A 207 6.44 7.29 -19.21
C ARG A 207 7.18 6.07 -19.72
N ASN A 208 8.46 6.21 -20.05
CA ASN A 208 9.29 5.10 -20.52
C ASN A 208 9.43 3.96 -19.51
N GLY A 209 9.30 4.26 -18.24
CA GLY A 209 9.32 3.24 -17.17
C GLY A 209 7.97 2.57 -16.87
N GLY A 210 6.89 3.10 -17.47
CA GLY A 210 5.51 2.82 -17.05
C GLY A 210 5.17 3.55 -15.74
N THR A 211 3.92 3.89 -15.51
CA THR A 211 3.50 4.67 -14.33
C THR A 211 2.62 3.89 -13.37
N GLN A 212 2.19 2.67 -13.75
CA GLN A 212 1.35 1.80 -12.93
C GLN A 212 2.09 0.55 -12.51
N GLY A 213 1.97 0.17 -11.24
CA GLY A 213 2.51 -1.08 -10.68
C GLY A 213 1.49 -2.22 -10.71
N PHE A 214 1.87 -3.35 -11.29
CA PHE A 214 1.04 -4.57 -11.36
C PHE A 214 1.44 -5.57 -10.28
N ARG A 215 1.55 -5.09 -9.01
CA ARG A 215 2.08 -5.84 -7.85
C ARG A 215 1.03 -6.67 -7.10
N HIS A 216 -0.26 -6.50 -7.38
CA HIS A 216 -1.34 -7.22 -6.73
C HIS A 216 -1.73 -8.47 -7.53
N GLN A 217 -0.88 -9.51 -7.52
CA GLN A 217 -1.08 -10.74 -8.30
C GLN A 217 -1.26 -10.45 -9.82
N ASN A 218 -0.32 -9.69 -10.39
CA ASN A 218 -0.34 -9.19 -11.78
C ASN A 218 -1.53 -8.27 -12.09
N ARG A 219 -2.03 -7.55 -11.10
CA ARG A 219 -3.08 -6.54 -11.23
C ARG A 219 -2.61 -5.19 -10.72
N SER A 220 -3.11 -4.13 -11.32
CA SER A 220 -3.03 -2.76 -10.82
C SER A 220 -4.40 -2.32 -10.35
N ASN A 221 -4.48 -1.66 -9.20
CA ASN A 221 -5.71 -1.09 -8.69
C ASN A 221 -5.79 0.39 -9.08
N ALA A 222 -6.98 0.85 -9.40
CA ALA A 222 -7.25 2.25 -9.70
C ALA A 222 -8.58 2.70 -9.08
N ALA A 223 -8.63 3.99 -8.73
CA ALA A 223 -9.86 4.73 -8.41
C ALA A 223 -10.17 5.68 -9.56
N PHE A 224 -11.44 5.82 -9.88
CA PHE A 224 -11.95 6.62 -10.98
C PHE A 224 -12.64 7.88 -10.49
N CYS A 225 -12.86 8.84 -11.40
CA CYS A 225 -13.43 10.15 -11.04
C CYS A 225 -14.87 10.08 -10.50
N ASP A 226 -15.62 9.01 -10.80
CA ASP A 226 -16.94 8.73 -10.21
C ASP A 226 -16.89 8.12 -8.80
N GLY A 227 -15.69 7.84 -8.29
CA GLY A 227 -15.45 7.27 -6.96
C GLY A 227 -15.45 5.75 -6.89
N HIS A 228 -15.71 5.01 -7.99
CA HIS A 228 -15.54 3.57 -7.97
C HIS A 228 -14.07 3.17 -8.01
N THR A 229 -13.78 1.93 -7.59
CA THR A 229 -12.44 1.36 -7.64
C THR A 229 -12.46 0.00 -8.31
N GLU A 230 -11.46 -0.29 -9.12
CA GLU A 230 -11.31 -1.60 -9.75
C GLU A 230 -9.87 -2.11 -9.74
N SER A 231 -9.73 -3.41 -9.96
CA SER A 231 -8.44 -4.10 -10.08
C SER A 231 -8.26 -4.59 -11.51
N ARG A 232 -7.44 -3.90 -12.30
CA ARG A 232 -7.19 -4.20 -13.72
C ARG A 232 -6.08 -5.22 -13.90
N GLN A 233 -6.33 -6.22 -14.73
CA GLN A 233 -5.35 -7.25 -15.10
C GLN A 233 -4.59 -6.88 -16.39
N GLY A 234 -5.21 -6.12 -17.28
CA GLY A 234 -4.60 -5.68 -18.53
C GLY A 234 -3.40 -4.77 -18.25
N ARG A 235 -2.20 -5.26 -18.53
CA ARG A 235 -0.96 -4.51 -18.45
C ARG A 235 -0.54 -4.11 -19.85
N TYR A 236 -0.59 -2.82 -20.14
CA TYR A 236 -0.16 -2.26 -21.42
C TYR A 236 1.25 -1.70 -21.28
N THR A 237 2.08 -1.92 -22.30
CA THR A 237 3.51 -1.54 -22.28
C THR A 237 3.92 -0.64 -23.43
N ASN A 238 2.99 -0.37 -24.35
CA ASN A 238 3.24 0.55 -25.45
C ASN A 238 3.24 1.99 -24.94
N ASN A 239 4.19 2.77 -25.39
CA ASN A 239 4.29 4.19 -25.10
C ASN A 239 4.86 4.94 -26.32
N CYS A 240 4.83 6.27 -26.25
CA CYS A 240 5.25 7.13 -27.38
C CYS A 240 6.75 7.02 -27.73
N GLU A 241 7.57 6.49 -26.85
CA GLU A 241 9.02 6.38 -27.07
C GLU A 241 9.44 4.99 -27.58
N ASN A 242 8.51 4.05 -27.71
CA ASN A 242 8.78 2.64 -28.02
C ASN A 242 9.85 2.02 -27.10
N SER A 243 9.97 2.53 -25.88
CA SER A 243 10.94 2.07 -24.89
C SER A 243 10.39 0.89 -24.10
N THR A 244 11.29 0.05 -23.61
CA THR A 244 10.91 -1.11 -22.76
C THR A 244 10.46 -0.62 -21.39
N VAL A 245 9.21 -0.85 -21.08
CA VAL A 245 8.64 -0.60 -19.77
C VAL A 245 9.26 -1.53 -18.72
N ALA A 246 9.57 -1.02 -17.54
CA ALA A 246 10.21 -1.79 -16.47
C ALA A 246 9.37 -3.02 -16.06
N PRO A 247 10.01 -4.12 -15.60
CA PRO A 247 9.28 -5.30 -15.13
C PRO A 247 8.27 -4.95 -14.03
N GLY A 248 7.05 -5.48 -14.16
CA GLY A 248 5.98 -5.25 -13.19
C GLY A 248 5.31 -3.87 -13.28
N THR A 249 5.72 -3.01 -14.23
CA THR A 249 5.08 -1.71 -14.49
C THR A 249 4.38 -1.69 -15.85
N GLY A 250 3.56 -0.70 -16.09
CA GLY A 250 2.82 -0.52 -17.34
C GLY A 250 1.86 0.65 -17.29
N PHE A 251 0.78 0.53 -18.07
CA PHE A 251 -0.31 1.51 -18.16
C PHE A 251 -1.67 0.82 -18.01
N LEU A 252 -2.72 1.59 -17.70
CA LEU A 252 -4.09 1.09 -17.49
C LEU A 252 -4.83 0.84 -18.81
N SER A 253 -4.41 1.47 -19.90
CA SER A 253 -4.97 1.30 -21.25
C SER A 253 -3.87 1.29 -22.31
N PRO A 254 -4.14 0.79 -23.53
CA PRO A 254 -3.19 0.80 -24.64
C PRO A 254 -2.96 2.18 -25.25
N ASP A 255 -3.79 3.14 -24.88
CA ASP A 255 -3.85 4.54 -25.32
C ASP A 255 -4.13 5.44 -24.11
N ASN A 256 -4.57 6.68 -24.34
CA ASN A 256 -4.86 7.62 -23.26
C ASN A 256 -6.27 7.43 -22.65
N SER A 257 -7.11 6.54 -23.17
CA SER A 257 -8.55 6.43 -22.84
C SER A 257 -8.88 6.11 -21.37
N ALA A 258 -7.91 5.61 -20.59
CA ALA A 258 -8.10 5.41 -19.15
C ALA A 258 -7.68 6.63 -18.32
N TYR A 259 -7.20 7.68 -18.95
CA TYR A 259 -6.61 8.85 -18.28
C TYR A 259 -7.27 10.16 -18.68
N ASP A 260 -7.75 10.24 -19.92
CA ASP A 260 -8.29 11.46 -20.52
C ASP A 260 -9.64 11.89 -19.94
N LEU A 261 -10.08 13.08 -20.35
CA LEU A 261 -11.34 13.68 -19.88
C LEU A 261 -12.55 13.29 -20.75
N GLU A 262 -12.29 12.64 -21.93
CA GLU A 262 -13.29 12.32 -22.96
C GLU A 262 -14.05 11.00 -22.69
#